data_f3e0aab7707e2d1c4fdf205a5682b7c8
#
_entry.id   f3e0aab7707e2d1c4fdf205a5682b7c8
#
_cell.length_a   1.000
_cell.length_b   1.000
_cell.length_c   1.000
_cell.angle_alpha   90.00
_cell.angle_beta   90.00
_cell.angle_gamma   90.00
#
_symmetry.space_group_name_H-M   'P 1'
#
loop_
_entity.id
_entity.type
_entity.pdbx_description
1 polymer ?
#
loop_
_entity_poly.entity_id
_entity_poly.type
_entity_poly.pdbx_seq_one_letter_code
_entity_poly.pdbx_strand_id
1 'polypeptide(L)'
;RLSLVGSEMCIRDRHKADSIHLDELPEDPQPIQADESFDDFIYNFASDDVLQRQRVKFPLPYYNGDKKANIEERNWKHDNLFTKQHYYTLLFDKEEDMDLVGDTSLTSVQVEWIFVKTRMMKKYYFERIKGAWILEAINLRPIERDENEDFVEFFGHFATDSLFQSQRVREPLAFVTTDPDDDFSVLETTLDLNQWFAFKPALPAERLSNINYGQRNDDGSPTKILALKGIGNGFSNILYFRRKAGEWELYKFEDVSI
;
A
#
# COMPACT_ATOMS: atom_id res chain seq x y z
N ARG A 1 -68.12 -43.26 -39.08
CA ARG A 1 -68.04 -43.49 -40.51
C ARG A 1 -66.94 -42.65 -41.09
N LEU A 2 -65.91 -43.35 -41.47
CA LEU A 2 -65.23 -43.41 -42.79
C LEU A 2 -64.19 -42.30 -42.94
N SER A 3 -62.90 -42.65 -42.92
CA SER A 3 -62.16 -43.39 -44.00
C SER A 3 -61.61 -42.35 -45.01
N LEU A 4 -60.39 -42.28 -45.36
CA LEU A 4 -59.37 -43.04 -46.03
C LEU A 4 -58.19 -42.10 -46.35
N VAL A 5 -57.00 -42.47 -46.07
CA VAL A 5 -56.01 -43.12 -46.96
C VAL A 5 -55.29 -42.18 -47.93
N GLY A 6 -54.01 -42.24 -47.86
CA GLY A 6 -53.04 -42.20 -48.94
C GLY A 6 -52.33 -40.86 -49.07
N SER A 7 -51.13 -40.81 -49.37
CA SER A 7 -50.10 -41.74 -49.84
C SER A 7 -48.76 -41.05 -49.71
N GLU A 8 -47.80 -41.87 -49.58
CA GLU A 8 -46.34 -41.54 -49.61
C GLU A 8 -45.97 -40.75 -50.83
N MET A 9 -45.07 -39.81 -50.65
CA MET A 9 -44.10 -39.54 -51.69
C MET A 9 -42.81 -39.05 -51.07
N CYS A 10 -41.81 -39.92 -51.15
CA CYS A 10 -40.39 -39.63 -50.91
C CYS A 10 -39.90 -38.59 -51.88
N ILE A 11 -39.34 -37.53 -51.37
CA ILE A 11 -38.32 -36.79 -52.08
C ILE A 11 -37.11 -36.67 -51.17
N ARG A 12 -36.08 -37.35 -51.64
CA ARG A 12 -34.73 -37.28 -51.15
C ARG A 12 -34.11 -36.02 -51.71
N ASP A 13 -33.88 -35.03 -50.88
CA ASP A 13 -32.91 -34.00 -51.20
C ASP A 13 -31.92 -33.84 -50.06
N ARG A 14 -30.72 -34.19 -50.40
CA ARG A 14 -29.52 -33.90 -49.58
C ARG A 14 -29.23 -32.43 -49.71
N HIS A 15 -29.55 -31.69 -48.68
CA HIS A 15 -28.83 -30.45 -48.43
C HIS A 15 -27.88 -30.70 -47.25
N LYS A 16 -26.57 -30.59 -47.56
CA LYS A 16 -25.52 -30.40 -46.57
C LYS A 16 -25.95 -29.22 -45.71
N ALA A 17 -26.19 -29.50 -44.44
CA ALA A 17 -26.20 -28.45 -43.44
C ALA A 17 -24.76 -27.98 -43.31
N ASP A 18 -24.45 -26.85 -43.90
CA ASP A 18 -23.29 -26.07 -43.50
C ASP A 18 -23.46 -25.76 -42.02
N SER A 19 -22.58 -26.34 -41.23
CA SER A 19 -22.41 -25.95 -39.83
C SER A 19 -22.00 -24.49 -39.85
N ILE A 20 -22.93 -23.61 -39.52
CA ILE A 20 -22.63 -22.23 -39.16
C ILE A 20 -21.75 -22.36 -37.93
N HIS A 21 -20.46 -22.12 -38.10
CA HIS A 21 -19.62 -21.72 -36.99
C HIS A 21 -20.28 -20.47 -36.42
N LEU A 22 -20.92 -20.59 -35.28
CA LEU A 22 -21.15 -19.47 -34.40
C LEU A 22 -19.74 -18.97 -34.06
N ASP A 23 -19.32 -17.93 -34.78
CA ASP A 23 -18.21 -17.11 -34.32
C ASP A 23 -18.49 -16.81 -32.86
N GLU A 24 -17.59 -17.25 -31.99
CA GLU A 24 -17.60 -16.90 -30.59
C GLU A 24 -17.66 -15.38 -30.56
N LEU A 25 -18.82 -14.86 -30.19
CA LEU A 25 -18.96 -13.44 -29.86
C LEU A 25 -17.87 -13.16 -28.81
N PRO A 26 -17.08 -12.11 -28.95
CA PRO A 26 -16.13 -11.78 -27.93
C PRO A 26 -16.85 -11.74 -26.61
N GLU A 27 -16.42 -12.57 -25.65
CA GLU A 27 -16.97 -12.56 -24.31
C GLU A 27 -17.01 -11.11 -23.84
N ASP A 28 -18.17 -10.63 -23.43
CA ASP A 28 -18.29 -9.32 -22.81
C ASP A 28 -17.26 -9.28 -21.68
N PRO A 29 -16.43 -8.23 -21.62
CA PRO A 29 -15.40 -8.14 -20.59
C PRO A 29 -16.07 -8.33 -19.25
N GLN A 30 -15.64 -9.36 -18.52
CA GLN A 30 -16.14 -9.65 -17.17
C GLN A 30 -16.11 -8.36 -16.36
N PRO A 31 -17.19 -7.99 -15.67
CA PRO A 31 -17.18 -6.77 -14.87
C PRO A 31 -16.05 -6.85 -13.84
N ILE A 32 -15.20 -5.84 -13.81
CA ILE A 32 -14.14 -5.74 -12.81
C ILE A 32 -14.80 -5.75 -11.43
N GLN A 33 -14.45 -6.71 -10.60
CA GLN A 33 -14.99 -6.80 -9.25
C GLN A 33 -14.61 -5.54 -8.48
N ALA A 34 -15.59 -4.90 -7.83
CA ALA A 34 -15.35 -3.75 -6.99
C ALA A 34 -14.56 -4.17 -5.74
N ASP A 35 -13.52 -3.41 -5.42
CA ASP A 35 -12.73 -3.62 -4.21
C ASP A 35 -13.44 -2.95 -3.02
N GLU A 36 -13.45 -3.61 -1.87
CA GLU A 36 -14.06 -3.06 -0.65
C GLU A 36 -13.18 -2.00 0.00
N SER A 37 -11.90 -2.34 0.21
CA SER A 37 -10.91 -1.43 0.78
C SER A 37 -9.67 -1.32 -0.11
N PHE A 38 -8.92 -0.24 0.06
CA PHE A 38 -7.65 -0.11 -0.65
C PHE A 38 -6.61 -1.13 -0.14
N ASP A 39 -6.62 -1.45 1.14
CA ASP A 39 -5.63 -2.36 1.74
C ASP A 39 -5.77 -3.79 1.21
N ASP A 40 -7.01 -4.28 1.06
CA ASP A 40 -7.25 -5.59 0.45
C ASP A 40 -6.82 -5.60 -1.01
N PHE A 41 -7.16 -4.54 -1.75
CA PHE A 41 -6.79 -4.39 -3.15
C PHE A 41 -5.27 -4.37 -3.33
N ILE A 42 -4.55 -3.52 -2.59
CA ILE A 42 -3.12 -3.29 -2.85
C ILE A 42 -2.27 -4.54 -2.59
N TYR A 43 -2.64 -5.36 -1.61
CA TYR A 43 -1.99 -6.63 -1.38
C TYR A 43 -2.16 -7.60 -2.56
N ASN A 44 -3.38 -7.74 -3.05
CA ASN A 44 -3.69 -8.58 -4.21
C ASN A 44 -3.03 -8.06 -5.48
N PHE A 45 -3.10 -6.74 -5.72
CA PHE A 45 -2.43 -6.06 -6.83
C PHE A 45 -0.91 -6.33 -6.85
N ALA A 46 -0.27 -6.28 -5.70
CA ALA A 46 1.18 -6.50 -5.59
C ALA A 46 1.57 -7.98 -5.67
N SER A 47 0.65 -8.90 -5.37
CA SER A 47 0.93 -10.35 -5.32
C SER A 47 0.60 -11.08 -6.61
N ASP A 48 -0.35 -10.59 -7.40
CA ASP A 48 -0.88 -11.24 -8.62
C ASP A 48 -0.54 -10.44 -9.89
N ASP A 49 0.29 -11.03 -10.77
CA ASP A 49 0.71 -10.39 -12.03
C ASP A 49 -0.47 -10.16 -13.00
N VAL A 50 -1.42 -11.07 -13.07
CA VAL A 50 -2.58 -10.95 -13.96
C VAL A 50 -3.48 -9.83 -13.49
N LEU A 51 -3.84 -9.83 -12.21
CA LEU A 51 -4.63 -8.76 -11.60
C LEU A 51 -3.92 -7.41 -11.76
N GLN A 52 -2.61 -7.36 -11.51
CA GLN A 52 -1.84 -6.14 -11.63
C GLN A 52 -1.94 -5.53 -13.02
N ARG A 53 -1.76 -6.35 -14.10
CA ARG A 53 -1.90 -5.87 -15.49
C ARG A 53 -3.30 -5.36 -15.80
N GLN A 54 -4.33 -6.00 -15.29
CA GLN A 54 -5.73 -5.56 -15.47
C GLN A 54 -6.05 -4.24 -14.76
N ARG A 55 -5.28 -3.92 -13.71
CA ARG A 55 -5.50 -2.75 -12.87
C ARG A 55 -4.50 -1.62 -13.11
N VAL A 56 -3.73 -1.69 -14.19
CA VAL A 56 -2.86 -0.62 -14.66
C VAL A 56 -3.44 -0.02 -15.93
N LYS A 57 -3.57 1.29 -15.98
CA LYS A 57 -3.99 2.02 -17.18
C LYS A 57 -2.80 2.19 -18.13
N PHE A 58 -2.82 1.46 -19.23
CA PHE A 58 -1.78 1.55 -20.25
C PHE A 58 -2.19 2.45 -21.44
N PRO A 59 -1.26 3.20 -22.05
CA PRO A 59 0.13 3.39 -21.60
C PRO A 59 0.19 4.15 -20.28
N LEU A 60 0.99 3.65 -19.31
CA LEU A 60 1.09 4.23 -17.98
C LEU A 60 2.03 5.43 -17.98
N PRO A 61 1.56 6.65 -17.64
CA PRO A 61 2.41 7.81 -17.50
C PRO A 61 3.44 7.62 -16.37
N TYR A 62 4.71 7.87 -16.70
CA TYR A 62 5.81 7.87 -15.75
C TYR A 62 6.52 9.23 -15.78
N TYR A 63 6.59 9.89 -14.62
CA TYR A 63 7.24 11.18 -14.46
C TYR A 63 8.53 11.02 -13.66
N ASN A 64 9.60 11.66 -14.12
CA ASN A 64 10.89 11.75 -13.41
C ASN A 64 11.37 13.20 -13.47
N GLY A 65 11.07 13.96 -12.43
CA GLY A 65 11.19 15.41 -12.46
C GLY A 65 10.34 16.00 -13.59
N ASP A 66 10.96 16.79 -14.47
CA ASP A 66 10.30 17.42 -15.62
C ASP A 66 10.15 16.46 -16.84
N LYS A 67 10.71 15.26 -16.76
CA LYS A 67 10.65 14.29 -17.85
C LYS A 67 9.43 13.42 -17.73
N LYS A 68 8.67 13.31 -18.84
CA LYS A 68 7.54 12.41 -18.98
C LYS A 68 7.87 11.28 -19.95
N ALA A 69 7.57 10.06 -19.56
CA ALA A 69 7.61 8.86 -20.41
C ALA A 69 6.29 8.08 -20.26
N ASN A 70 6.07 7.15 -21.16
CA ASN A 70 4.96 6.21 -21.06
C ASN A 70 5.51 4.80 -20.95
N ILE A 71 4.94 4.00 -20.06
CA ILE A 71 5.24 2.57 -19.96
C ILE A 71 4.15 1.83 -20.73
N GLU A 72 4.53 1.21 -21.84
CA GLU A 72 3.64 0.35 -22.61
C GLU A 72 3.39 -0.96 -21.87
N GLU A 73 2.23 -1.58 -22.06
CA GLU A 73 1.84 -2.82 -21.40
C GLU A 73 2.89 -3.93 -21.59
N ARG A 74 3.44 -4.09 -22.80
CA ARG A 74 4.50 -5.07 -23.11
C ARG A 74 5.79 -4.87 -22.31
N ASN A 75 6.04 -3.64 -21.83
CA ASN A 75 7.22 -3.26 -21.08
C ASN A 75 6.97 -3.26 -19.56
N TRP A 76 5.73 -3.47 -19.13
CA TRP A 76 5.39 -3.55 -17.73
C TRP A 76 6.01 -4.80 -17.12
N LYS A 77 6.69 -4.60 -16.00
CA LYS A 77 7.20 -5.68 -15.16
C LYS A 77 6.41 -5.70 -13.87
N HIS A 78 6.04 -6.90 -13.43
CA HIS A 78 5.36 -7.09 -12.15
C HIS A 78 6.12 -6.40 -11.03
N ASP A 79 5.44 -5.52 -10.31
CA ASP A 79 5.96 -4.80 -9.15
C ASP A 79 5.36 -5.39 -7.88
N ASN A 80 6.18 -6.11 -7.13
CA ASN A 80 5.74 -6.72 -5.87
C ASN A 80 5.50 -5.68 -4.77
N LEU A 81 5.77 -4.41 -5.00
CA LEU A 81 5.74 -3.36 -3.98
C LEU A 81 6.44 -3.85 -2.70
N PHE A 82 5.72 -3.81 -1.57
CA PHE A 82 6.25 -4.23 -0.26
C PHE A 82 5.93 -5.68 0.12
N THR A 83 5.25 -6.48 -0.72
CA THR A 83 4.78 -7.83 -0.36
C THR A 83 5.89 -8.86 -0.11
N LYS A 84 7.12 -8.58 -0.57
CA LYS A 84 8.29 -9.43 -0.28
C LYS A 84 9.03 -9.05 1.00
N GLN A 85 8.54 -8.05 1.73
CA GLN A 85 9.11 -7.61 3.00
C GLN A 85 8.41 -8.29 4.17
N HIS A 86 9.06 -8.30 5.33
CA HIS A 86 8.48 -8.79 6.57
C HIS A 86 7.37 -7.86 7.09
N TYR A 87 7.52 -6.58 6.88
CA TYR A 87 6.56 -5.52 7.19
C TYR A 87 6.65 -4.38 6.17
N TYR A 88 5.62 -3.57 6.09
CA TYR A 88 5.63 -2.29 5.41
C TYR A 88 5.44 -1.15 6.42
N THR A 89 5.72 0.08 6.01
CA THR A 89 5.60 1.23 6.90
C THR A 89 4.51 2.19 6.44
N LEU A 90 3.92 2.89 7.40
CA LEU A 90 2.96 3.97 7.18
C LEU A 90 3.41 5.20 7.97
N LEU A 91 3.27 6.39 7.37
CA LEU A 91 3.60 7.67 7.98
C LEU A 91 2.34 8.51 8.16
N PHE A 92 2.15 9.03 9.37
CA PHE A 92 1.09 9.95 9.72
C PHE A 92 1.66 11.15 10.48
N ASP A 93 0.99 12.29 10.38
CA ASP A 93 1.32 13.46 11.20
C ASP A 93 0.55 13.44 12.52
N LYS A 94 -0.61 12.79 12.56
CA LYS A 94 -1.53 12.76 13.70
C LYS A 94 -2.12 11.35 13.90
N GLU A 95 -2.46 11.04 15.14
CA GLU A 95 -3.12 9.74 15.46
C GLU A 95 -4.48 9.60 14.79
N GLU A 96 -5.26 10.69 14.68
CA GLU A 96 -6.58 10.66 14.06
C GLU A 96 -6.54 10.27 12.58
N ASP A 97 -5.43 10.56 11.89
CA ASP A 97 -5.24 10.18 10.49
C ASP A 97 -5.07 8.66 10.29
N MET A 98 -4.76 7.92 11.35
CA MET A 98 -4.63 6.46 11.29
C MET A 98 -5.97 5.76 11.00
N ASP A 99 -7.09 6.40 11.33
CA ASP A 99 -8.43 5.87 11.04
C ASP A 99 -8.76 5.82 9.55
N LEU A 100 -8.02 6.59 8.71
CA LEU A 100 -8.18 6.56 7.25
C LEU A 100 -7.83 5.21 6.62
N VAL A 101 -7.03 4.39 7.30
CA VAL A 101 -6.61 3.06 6.80
C VAL A 101 -7.82 2.16 6.51
N GLY A 102 -8.88 2.25 7.31
CA GLY A 102 -10.10 1.46 7.13
C GLY A 102 -11.20 2.15 6.33
N ASP A 103 -10.96 3.34 5.76
CA ASP A 103 -11.99 4.12 5.07
C ASP A 103 -12.28 3.55 3.66
N THR A 104 -13.43 2.91 3.51
CA THR A 104 -13.90 2.33 2.24
C THR A 104 -14.50 3.37 1.28
N SER A 105 -14.67 4.62 1.70
CA SER A 105 -15.22 5.71 0.88
C SER A 105 -14.17 6.42 0.01
N LEU A 106 -12.89 6.12 0.21
CA LEU A 106 -11.81 6.75 -0.52
C LEU A 106 -11.89 6.47 -2.03
N THR A 107 -11.58 7.49 -2.82
CA THR A 107 -11.57 7.42 -4.29
C THR A 107 -10.20 7.63 -4.90
N SER A 108 -9.24 8.11 -4.13
CA SER A 108 -7.85 8.35 -4.53
C SER A 108 -6.92 7.97 -3.39
N VAL A 109 -5.90 7.17 -3.69
CA VAL A 109 -4.86 6.73 -2.73
C VAL A 109 -3.52 6.71 -3.45
N GLN A 110 -2.45 7.05 -2.73
CA GLN A 110 -1.10 7.01 -3.26
C GLN A 110 -0.25 6.03 -2.46
N VAL A 111 0.44 5.13 -3.14
CA VAL A 111 1.52 4.32 -2.53
C VAL A 111 2.84 5.02 -2.76
N GLU A 112 3.62 5.19 -1.73
CA GLU A 112 4.86 5.96 -1.76
C GLU A 112 6.05 5.10 -1.31
N TRP A 113 7.12 5.13 -2.09
CA TRP A 113 8.44 4.71 -1.68
C TRP A 113 9.29 5.92 -1.34
N ILE A 114 9.82 5.97 -0.12
CA ILE A 114 10.69 7.02 0.38
C ILE A 114 12.09 6.44 0.48
N PHE A 115 13.00 6.85 -0.40
CA PHE A 115 14.39 6.43 -0.41
C PHE A 115 15.20 7.35 0.50
N VAL A 116 15.55 6.84 1.67
CA VAL A 116 16.14 7.65 2.76
C VAL A 116 17.49 8.26 2.36
N LYS A 117 18.38 7.46 1.77
CA LYS A 117 19.74 7.93 1.41
C LYS A 117 19.75 8.92 0.25
N THR A 118 18.96 8.67 -0.79
CA THR A 118 18.94 9.50 -2.00
C THR A 118 17.97 10.66 -1.90
N ARG A 119 17.09 10.68 -0.88
CA ARG A 119 16.03 11.66 -0.68
C ARG A 119 15.12 11.78 -1.90
N MET A 120 14.77 10.65 -2.46
CA MET A 120 13.82 10.53 -3.56
C MET A 120 12.53 9.89 -3.07
N MET A 121 11.43 10.24 -3.70
CA MET A 121 10.13 9.64 -3.45
C MET A 121 9.54 9.16 -4.77
N LYS A 122 9.12 7.89 -4.79
CA LYS A 122 8.38 7.30 -5.91
C LYS A 122 6.93 7.12 -5.49
N LYS A 123 6.02 7.78 -6.20
CA LYS A 123 4.58 7.75 -5.92
C LYS A 123 3.85 6.98 -7.01
N TYR A 124 2.97 6.08 -6.59
CA TYR A 124 2.01 5.36 -7.41
C TYR A 124 0.64 5.94 -7.13
N TYR A 125 -0.01 6.49 -8.16
CA TYR A 125 -1.32 7.14 -8.04
C TYR A 125 -2.43 6.17 -8.42
N PHE A 126 -3.25 5.83 -7.46
CA PHE A 126 -4.41 4.98 -7.64
C PHE A 126 -5.70 5.79 -7.55
N GLU A 127 -6.59 5.57 -8.52
CA GLU A 127 -7.92 6.16 -8.56
C GLU A 127 -8.97 5.03 -8.60
N ARG A 128 -10.08 5.24 -7.91
CA ARG A 128 -11.20 4.31 -7.89
C ARG A 128 -12.17 4.66 -9.01
N ILE A 129 -12.16 3.86 -10.08
CA ILE A 129 -12.96 4.08 -11.29
C ILE A 129 -14.02 3.00 -11.37
N LYS A 130 -15.29 3.38 -11.34
CA LYS A 130 -16.44 2.46 -11.36
C LYS A 130 -16.34 1.35 -10.29
N GLY A 131 -15.85 1.71 -9.12
CA GLY A 131 -15.69 0.81 -7.99
C GLY A 131 -14.40 0.02 -7.93
N ALA A 132 -13.55 0.09 -8.95
CA ALA A 132 -12.28 -0.62 -9.02
C ALA A 132 -11.08 0.33 -8.90
N TRP A 133 -10.06 -0.07 -8.15
CA TRP A 133 -8.81 0.67 -8.05
C TRP A 133 -7.93 0.45 -9.28
N ILE A 134 -7.47 1.53 -9.88
CA ILE A 134 -6.64 1.54 -11.10
C ILE A 134 -5.39 2.38 -10.85
N LEU A 135 -4.23 1.86 -11.22
CA LEU A 135 -2.98 2.63 -11.25
C LEU A 135 -2.98 3.54 -12.48
N GLU A 136 -2.99 4.86 -12.23
CA GLU A 136 -3.12 5.89 -13.27
C GLU A 136 -1.79 6.53 -13.68
N ALA A 137 -0.82 6.60 -12.76
CA ALA A 137 0.48 7.21 -13.01
C ALA A 137 1.52 6.81 -11.97
N ILE A 138 2.80 6.97 -12.32
CA ILE A 138 3.94 6.88 -11.40
C ILE A 138 4.75 8.17 -11.50
N ASN A 139 5.20 8.69 -10.36
CA ASN A 139 6.03 9.88 -10.29
C ASN A 139 7.24 9.64 -9.37
N LEU A 140 8.45 9.87 -9.91
CA LEU A 140 9.70 9.88 -9.14
C LEU A 140 10.17 11.34 -9.01
N ARG A 141 10.32 11.82 -7.79
CA ARG A 141 10.73 13.20 -7.50
C ARG A 141 11.66 13.27 -6.29
N PRO A 142 12.50 14.33 -6.19
CA PRO A 142 13.23 14.60 -4.97
C PRO A 142 12.27 15.00 -3.83
N ILE A 143 12.67 14.71 -2.60
CA ILE A 143 12.02 15.22 -1.39
C ILE A 143 12.55 16.62 -1.12
N GLU A 144 11.66 17.58 -1.02
CA GLU A 144 12.02 18.97 -0.71
C GLU A 144 12.57 19.06 0.73
N ARG A 145 13.45 20.02 0.98
CA ARG A 145 14.00 20.30 2.31
C ARG A 145 13.25 21.46 2.95
N ASP A 146 12.99 21.32 4.24
CA ASP A 146 12.49 22.38 5.09
C ASP A 146 13.65 23.06 5.84
N GLU A 147 13.38 24.20 6.46
CA GLU A 147 14.32 24.94 7.32
C GLU A 147 14.59 24.20 8.64
N ASN A 148 13.66 23.36 9.10
CA ASN A 148 13.78 22.53 10.28
C ASN A 148 14.48 21.20 9.99
N GLU A 149 14.83 20.44 11.02
CA GLU A 149 15.34 19.08 10.87
C GLU A 149 14.29 18.24 10.10
N ASP A 150 14.66 17.81 8.90
CA ASP A 150 13.82 16.98 8.06
C ASP A 150 13.64 15.58 8.66
N PHE A 151 12.40 15.09 8.70
CA PHE A 151 12.11 13.80 9.32
C PHE A 151 12.81 12.62 8.62
N VAL A 152 12.89 12.64 7.30
CA VAL A 152 13.51 11.53 6.54
C VAL A 152 15.02 11.49 6.80
N GLU A 153 15.69 12.64 6.85
CA GLU A 153 17.10 12.74 7.19
C GLU A 153 17.36 12.31 8.65
N PHE A 154 16.57 12.84 9.57
CA PHE A 154 16.59 12.42 10.97
C PHE A 154 16.43 10.90 11.11
N PHE A 155 15.41 10.34 10.46
CA PHE A 155 15.11 8.92 10.57
C PHE A 155 16.22 8.05 10.00
N GLY A 156 16.89 8.48 8.93
CA GLY A 156 18.05 7.79 8.38
C GLY A 156 19.18 7.65 9.40
N HIS A 157 19.50 8.72 10.14
CA HIS A 157 20.48 8.68 11.24
C HIS A 157 19.96 7.87 12.43
N PHE A 158 18.72 8.08 12.81
CA PHE A 158 18.07 7.37 13.92
C PHE A 158 18.06 5.85 13.71
N ALA A 159 17.86 5.39 12.49
CA ALA A 159 17.82 3.95 12.17
C ALA A 159 19.21 3.29 12.08
N THR A 160 20.29 4.06 11.84
CA THR A 160 21.61 3.52 11.52
C THR A 160 22.69 3.81 12.56
N ASP A 161 22.52 4.85 13.38
CA ASP A 161 23.49 5.29 14.36
C ASP A 161 22.93 5.15 15.78
N SER A 162 23.44 4.18 16.54
CA SER A 162 22.97 3.89 17.89
C SER A 162 23.29 5.01 18.89
N LEU A 163 24.38 5.74 18.69
CA LEU A 163 24.74 6.88 19.54
C LEU A 163 23.77 8.04 19.29
N PHE A 164 23.53 8.38 18.04
CA PHE A 164 22.52 9.37 17.66
C PHE A 164 21.13 8.97 18.18
N GLN A 165 20.76 7.70 18.00
CA GLN A 165 19.48 7.17 18.48
C GLN A 165 19.34 7.34 20.00
N SER A 166 20.40 7.05 20.78
CA SER A 166 20.38 7.19 22.24
C SER A 166 20.11 8.63 22.72
N GLN A 167 20.55 9.62 21.93
CA GLN A 167 20.34 11.04 22.22
C GLN A 167 18.93 11.55 21.83
N ARG A 168 18.23 10.77 21.01
CA ARG A 168 16.94 11.14 20.42
C ARG A 168 15.77 10.28 20.90
N VAL A 169 15.99 9.45 21.92
CA VAL A 169 14.95 8.70 22.64
C VAL A 169 14.70 9.39 23.96
N ARG A 170 13.44 9.74 24.23
CA ARG A 170 13.03 10.27 25.54
C ARG A 170 13.23 9.23 26.62
N GLU A 171 13.80 9.64 27.75
CA GLU A 171 13.95 8.76 28.91
C GLU A 171 13.21 9.34 30.14
N PRO A 172 12.29 8.58 30.74
CA PRO A 172 11.80 7.27 30.32
C PRO A 172 10.92 7.35 29.04
N LEU A 173 11.03 6.34 28.18
CA LEU A 173 10.21 6.21 26.97
C LEU A 173 8.85 5.64 27.34
N ALA A 174 7.75 6.30 26.97
CA ALA A 174 6.41 5.71 27.11
C ALA A 174 6.29 4.45 26.24
N PHE A 175 5.78 3.37 26.82
CA PHE A 175 5.67 2.09 26.14
C PHE A 175 4.28 1.49 26.35
N VAL A 176 3.70 1.02 25.25
CA VAL A 176 2.42 0.29 25.23
C VAL A 176 2.63 -1.07 24.61
N THR A 177 2.14 -2.11 25.24
CA THR A 177 2.18 -3.47 24.72
C THR A 177 0.90 -4.22 25.05
N THR A 178 0.67 -5.36 24.42
CA THR A 178 -0.43 -6.25 24.76
C THR A 178 -0.26 -6.77 26.20
N ASP A 179 -1.36 -6.79 26.97
CA ASP A 179 -1.34 -7.35 28.31
C ASP A 179 -1.18 -8.89 28.21
N PRO A 180 -0.15 -9.48 28.85
CA PRO A 180 0.06 -10.93 28.79
C PRO A 180 -1.04 -11.73 29.49
N ASP A 181 -1.82 -11.10 30.37
CA ASP A 181 -2.89 -11.74 31.13
C ASP A 181 -4.30 -11.52 30.53
N ASP A 182 -4.41 -10.61 29.55
CA ASP A 182 -5.68 -10.28 28.87
C ASP A 182 -5.43 -9.84 27.43
N ASP A 183 -5.69 -10.71 26.48
CA ASP A 183 -5.50 -10.50 25.03
C ASP A 183 -6.30 -9.31 24.45
N PHE A 184 -7.27 -8.78 25.18
CA PHE A 184 -8.11 -7.64 24.76
C PHE A 184 -7.71 -6.32 25.38
N SER A 185 -6.69 -6.30 26.23
CA SER A 185 -6.21 -5.11 26.91
C SER A 185 -4.76 -4.79 26.56
N VAL A 186 -4.37 -3.57 26.85
CA VAL A 186 -2.99 -3.11 26.67
C VAL A 186 -2.39 -2.73 28.02
N LEU A 187 -1.12 -2.98 28.18
CA LEU A 187 -0.31 -2.57 29.31
C LEU A 187 0.45 -1.31 28.94
N GLU A 188 0.24 -0.23 29.70
CA GLU A 188 0.99 1.01 29.59
C GLU A 188 2.08 1.06 30.66
N THR A 189 3.31 1.29 30.23
CA THR A 189 4.49 1.37 31.10
C THR A 189 5.56 2.29 30.50
N THR A 190 6.76 2.22 31.00
CA THR A 190 7.90 2.96 30.45
C THR A 190 9.10 2.05 30.25
N LEU A 191 9.96 2.42 29.31
CA LEU A 191 11.27 1.79 29.10
C LEU A 191 12.39 2.75 29.42
N ASP A 192 13.45 2.27 30.03
CA ASP A 192 14.71 2.96 30.01
C ASP A 192 15.43 2.75 28.68
N LEU A 193 16.54 3.43 28.47
CA LEU A 193 17.28 3.38 27.20
C LEU A 193 17.81 1.98 26.88
N ASN A 194 18.25 1.20 27.88
CA ASN A 194 18.72 -0.17 27.67
C ASN A 194 17.59 -1.09 27.25
N GLN A 195 16.43 -0.94 27.88
CA GLN A 195 15.21 -1.68 27.50
C GLN A 195 14.76 -1.32 26.10
N TRP A 196 14.82 -0.03 25.70
CA TRP A 196 14.55 0.35 24.32
C TRP A 196 15.45 -0.39 23.33
N PHE A 197 16.76 -0.40 23.54
CA PHE A 197 17.67 -1.12 22.66
C PHE A 197 17.48 -2.64 22.65
N ALA A 198 16.93 -3.21 23.73
CA ALA A 198 16.60 -4.63 23.81
C ALA A 198 15.27 -4.98 23.07
N PHE A 199 14.28 -4.09 23.11
CA PHE A 199 12.94 -4.36 22.58
C PHE A 199 12.64 -3.73 21.23
N LYS A 200 13.42 -2.73 20.79
CA LYS A 200 13.18 -2.04 19.55
C LYS A 200 13.12 -2.98 18.34
N PRO A 201 12.24 -2.72 17.37
CA PRO A 201 12.24 -3.46 16.11
C PRO A 201 13.50 -3.18 15.29
N ALA A 202 13.76 -4.04 14.31
CA ALA A 202 14.70 -3.71 13.25
C ALA A 202 14.11 -2.55 12.43
N LEU A 203 14.82 -1.41 12.42
CA LEU A 203 14.34 -0.20 11.73
C LEU A 203 14.74 -0.21 10.25
N PRO A 204 13.84 0.23 9.34
CA PRO A 204 14.12 0.29 7.91
C PRO A 204 15.07 1.46 7.60
N ALA A 205 16.33 1.18 7.29
CA ALA A 205 17.37 2.19 7.10
C ALA A 205 17.48 2.74 5.67
N GLU A 206 17.03 1.98 4.67
CA GLU A 206 17.23 2.34 3.26
C GLU A 206 16.02 3.01 2.62
N ARG A 207 14.84 2.50 2.94
CA ARG A 207 13.58 3.02 2.39
C ARG A 207 12.42 2.80 3.34
N LEU A 208 11.49 3.75 3.31
CA LEU A 208 10.18 3.65 3.93
C LEU A 208 9.14 3.46 2.84
N SER A 209 8.13 2.67 3.12
CA SER A 209 6.89 2.71 2.37
C SER A 209 5.89 3.63 3.09
N ASN A 210 5.00 4.23 2.34
CA ASN A 210 3.84 4.92 2.89
C ASN A 210 2.64 4.70 1.98
N ILE A 211 1.45 4.68 2.57
CA ILE A 211 0.20 4.75 1.83
C ILE A 211 -0.47 6.04 2.25
N ASN A 212 -0.63 6.94 1.30
CA ASN A 212 -1.31 8.21 1.52
C ASN A 212 -2.80 8.04 1.19
N TYR A 213 -3.60 7.93 2.23
CA TYR A 213 -5.07 7.81 2.15
C TYR A 213 -5.78 9.17 2.06
N GLY A 214 -5.02 10.26 1.89
CA GLY A 214 -5.51 11.63 1.92
C GLY A 214 -5.08 12.40 3.18
N GLN A 215 -4.34 11.78 4.10
CA GLN A 215 -3.74 12.47 5.24
C GLN A 215 -2.71 13.51 4.74
N ARG A 216 -2.62 14.60 5.48
CA ARG A 216 -1.57 15.60 5.23
C ARG A 216 -0.23 15.01 5.65
N ASN A 217 0.76 15.20 4.80
CA ASN A 217 2.16 14.99 5.13
C ASN A 217 2.83 16.36 5.08
N ASP A 218 2.79 17.05 6.21
CA ASP A 218 3.30 18.40 6.37
C ASP A 218 4.69 18.35 6.99
N ASP A 219 5.68 18.88 6.28
CA ASP A 219 7.07 18.94 6.78
C ASP A 219 7.20 19.84 8.01
N GLY A 220 6.29 20.81 8.18
CA GLY A 220 6.17 21.64 9.37
C GLY A 220 5.44 20.98 10.55
N SER A 221 4.92 19.76 10.41
CA SER A 221 4.20 19.07 11.50
C SER A 221 5.08 18.91 12.74
N PRO A 222 4.53 19.17 13.94
CA PRO A 222 5.26 18.97 15.20
C PRO A 222 5.40 17.49 15.57
N THR A 223 4.66 16.59 14.92
CA THR A 223 4.61 15.15 15.23
C THR A 223 4.70 14.32 13.96
N LYS A 224 5.28 13.12 14.08
CA LYS A 224 5.27 12.06 13.08
C LYS A 224 5.03 10.72 13.76
N ILE A 225 4.22 9.90 13.14
CA ILE A 225 3.94 8.53 13.59
C ILE A 225 4.37 7.59 12.48
N LEU A 226 5.27 6.67 12.81
CA LEU A 226 5.74 5.62 11.92
C LEU A 226 5.20 4.28 12.40
N ALA A 227 4.21 3.75 11.67
CA ALA A 227 3.70 2.42 11.93
C ALA A 227 4.46 1.40 11.07
N LEU A 228 4.89 0.30 11.68
CA LEU A 228 5.47 -0.87 11.03
C LEU A 228 4.42 -1.98 11.07
N LYS A 229 3.87 -2.33 9.91
CA LYS A 229 2.76 -3.28 9.78
C LYS A 229 3.25 -4.57 9.13
N GLY A 230 3.08 -5.68 9.84
CA GLY A 230 3.42 -7.01 9.34
C GLY A 230 2.57 -7.43 8.14
N ILE A 231 3.14 -8.26 7.29
CA ILE A 231 2.48 -8.81 6.11
C ILE A 231 2.17 -10.27 6.38
N GLY A 232 0.93 -10.52 6.85
CA GLY A 232 0.46 -11.86 7.16
C GLY A 232 1.14 -12.53 8.37
N ASN A 233 1.72 -11.76 9.29
CA ASN A 233 2.51 -12.29 10.40
C ASN A 233 2.19 -11.69 11.78
N GLY A 234 1.15 -10.88 11.90
CA GLY A 234 0.75 -10.29 13.19
C GLY A 234 1.69 -9.23 13.78
N PHE A 235 2.80 -8.91 13.11
CA PHE A 235 3.73 -7.88 13.56
C PHE A 235 3.11 -6.49 13.48
N SER A 236 3.16 -5.73 14.59
CA SER A 236 2.60 -4.38 14.67
C SER A 236 3.37 -3.54 15.68
N ASN A 237 4.19 -2.64 15.20
CA ASN A 237 4.94 -1.69 16.00
C ASN A 237 4.63 -0.26 15.55
N ILE A 238 4.54 0.68 16.48
CA ILE A 238 4.27 2.08 16.19
C ILE A 238 5.26 2.95 16.97
N LEU A 239 5.95 3.83 16.25
CA LEU A 239 6.91 4.77 16.81
C LEU A 239 6.34 6.18 16.69
N TYR A 240 6.29 6.91 17.82
CA TYR A 240 5.75 8.26 17.91
C TYR A 240 6.87 9.25 18.14
N PHE A 241 7.07 10.12 17.16
CA PHE A 241 8.08 11.17 17.19
C PHE A 241 7.44 12.55 17.37
N ARG A 242 8.16 13.44 18.02
CA ARG A 242 7.77 14.85 18.14
C ARG A 242 8.98 15.75 17.98
N ARG A 243 8.74 16.99 17.60
CA ARG A 243 9.77 18.04 17.64
C ARG A 243 9.89 18.62 19.04
N LYS A 244 11.12 18.68 19.54
CA LYS A 244 11.49 19.35 20.77
C LYS A 244 12.65 20.29 20.45
N ALA A 245 12.46 21.60 20.63
CA ALA A 245 13.45 22.61 20.26
C ALA A 245 13.96 22.49 18.80
N GLY A 246 13.06 22.18 17.86
CA GLY A 246 13.38 22.04 16.43
C GLY A 246 13.95 20.68 16.01
N GLU A 247 14.22 19.80 16.96
CA GLU A 247 14.80 18.47 16.72
C GLU A 247 13.78 17.36 16.98
N TRP A 248 13.87 16.28 16.22
CA TRP A 248 13.01 15.11 16.40
C TRP A 248 13.48 14.24 17.57
N GLU A 249 12.53 13.78 18.40
CA GLU A 249 12.76 12.75 19.42
C GLU A 249 11.66 11.69 19.40
N LEU A 250 12.02 10.43 19.67
CA LEU A 250 11.08 9.35 19.96
C LEU A 250 10.54 9.53 21.38
N TYR A 251 9.23 9.67 21.55
CA TYR A 251 8.64 9.89 22.88
C TYR A 251 7.69 8.79 23.34
N LYS A 252 7.20 7.93 22.41
CA LYS A 252 6.34 6.79 22.71
C LYS A 252 6.59 5.66 21.72
N PHE A 253 6.54 4.45 22.19
CA PHE A 253 6.64 3.22 21.40
C PHE A 253 5.51 2.26 21.76
N GLU A 254 4.88 1.65 20.75
CA GLU A 254 3.89 0.60 20.93
C GLU A 254 4.35 -0.66 20.23
N ASP A 255 4.30 -1.79 20.93
CA ASP A 255 4.43 -3.14 20.38
C ASP A 255 3.16 -3.92 20.73
N VAL A 256 2.27 -3.98 19.75
CA VAL A 256 0.99 -4.69 19.84
C VAL A 256 0.95 -5.88 18.87
N SER A 257 2.12 -6.44 18.61
CA SER A 257 2.28 -7.66 17.82
C SER A 257 1.57 -8.85 18.50
N ILE A 258 0.95 -9.72 17.69
CA ILE A 258 0.23 -10.92 18.13
C ILE A 258 0.80 -12.17 17.46
#